data_25f3f7fc9ba9930b860f40c4cbf1a231
#
_entry.id   25f3f7fc9ba9930b860f40c4cbf1a231
#
_cell.length_a   1.000
_cell.length_b   1.000
_cell.length_c   1.000
_cell.angle_alpha   90.00
_cell.angle_beta   90.00
_cell.angle_gamma   90.00
#
_symmetry.space_group_name_H-M   'P 1'
#
loop_
_entity.id
_entity.type
_entity.pdbx_description
1 polymer ?
#
loop_
_entity_poly.entity_id
_entity_poly.type
_entity_poly.pdbx_seq_one_letter_code
_entity_poly.pdbx_strand_id
1 'polypeptide(L)'
;MRDAGCPEEELFSFLSSKRQDDLGYRRILSSMCTPPHPVAVRAHMIFIETNLGDPGLFPGTSALEDLLVERLGTLMHRPDAGGYATSGGTESNIQALRIAKKLKPVNSPNVVMPASGHFSFTKACDMLGVEARTVPLDPEFRMNVEMAEDLIDANTVALVGVVGTTEYGMIDPIARLSEIALDRDIFLHVDAAFGGMVAPFLDRPIPFDFRLPGVSSISVDPHKMGMSTIPAGCLLVRNPEQFSCLNVDTPYLTVKRECTLAGTRPGA
;
A
#
# COMPACT_ATOMS: atom_id res chain seq x y z
N MET A 1 25.02 26.41 -11.33
CA MET A 1 25.78 25.59 -10.37
C MET A 1 27.06 26.37 -10.06
N ARG A 2 27.46 26.54 -8.80
CA ARG A 2 28.75 27.19 -8.49
C ARG A 2 29.83 26.14 -8.79
N ASP A 3 30.93 26.56 -9.45
CA ASP A 3 32.05 25.66 -9.79
C ASP A 3 32.84 25.20 -8.55
N ALA A 4 32.81 25.98 -7.47
CA ALA A 4 33.28 25.59 -6.13
C ALA A 4 32.06 25.27 -5.27
N GLY A 5 32.06 24.20 -4.52
CA GLY A 5 30.97 23.82 -3.62
C GLY A 5 30.48 24.95 -2.72
N CYS A 6 29.59 24.65 -1.80
CA CYS A 6 29.03 25.59 -0.83
C CYS A 6 29.53 25.18 0.57
N PRO A 7 29.96 26.12 1.43
CA PRO A 7 30.26 25.80 2.83
C PRO A 7 29.06 25.16 3.54
N GLU A 8 29.32 24.21 4.42
CA GLU A 8 28.27 23.45 5.14
C GLU A 8 27.30 24.37 5.88
N GLU A 9 27.81 25.40 6.56
CA GLU A 9 26.97 26.38 7.29
C GLU A 9 26.01 27.13 6.35
N GLU A 10 26.49 27.56 5.17
CA GLU A 10 25.67 28.23 4.16
C GLU A 10 24.59 27.30 3.64
N LEU A 11 24.95 26.01 3.39
CA LEU A 11 24.01 25.00 2.94
C LEU A 11 22.89 24.77 3.97
N PHE A 12 23.24 24.52 5.24
CA PHE A 12 22.24 24.25 6.29
C PHE A 12 21.41 25.49 6.63
N SER A 13 21.97 26.69 6.53
CA SER A 13 21.22 27.95 6.63
C SER A 13 20.18 28.05 5.53
N PHE A 14 20.55 27.74 4.29
CA PHE A 14 19.62 27.71 3.14
C PHE A 14 18.53 26.65 3.33
N LEU A 15 18.88 25.41 3.70
CA LEU A 15 17.90 24.35 3.94
C LEU A 15 16.92 24.71 5.07
N SER A 16 17.44 25.31 6.15
CA SER A 16 16.62 25.77 7.27
C SER A 16 15.64 26.88 6.86
N SER A 17 16.08 27.82 5.99
CA SER A 17 15.20 28.85 5.44
C SER A 17 14.06 28.25 4.61
N LYS A 18 14.35 27.22 3.78
CA LYS A 18 13.32 26.51 3.00
C LYS A 18 12.37 25.73 3.90
N ARG A 19 12.88 25.10 4.96
CA ARG A 19 12.05 24.38 5.92
C ARG A 19 11.03 25.30 6.65
N GLN A 20 11.30 26.59 6.76
CA GLN A 20 10.37 27.56 7.32
C GLN A 20 9.16 27.85 6.43
N ASP A 21 9.30 27.63 5.11
CA ASP A 21 8.19 27.77 4.16
C ASP A 21 7.16 26.63 4.31
N ASP A 22 7.54 25.50 4.91
CA ASP A 22 6.65 24.34 5.10
C ASP A 22 5.70 24.53 6.29
N LEU A 23 4.47 24.02 6.14
CA LEU A 23 3.55 23.88 7.25
C LEU A 23 3.98 22.75 8.17
N GLY A 24 4.15 23.04 9.47
CA GLY A 24 4.33 21.98 10.47
C GLY A 24 3.00 21.28 10.78
N TYR A 25 3.06 20.02 11.21
CA TYR A 25 1.86 19.23 11.55
C TYR A 25 0.90 19.90 12.54
N ARG A 26 1.39 20.77 13.42
CA ARG A 26 0.55 21.55 14.35
C ARG A 26 -0.37 22.57 13.67
N ARG A 27 -0.12 22.91 12.41
CA ARG A 27 -0.87 23.88 11.59
C ARG A 27 -1.70 23.22 10.51
N ILE A 28 -1.61 21.90 10.38
CA ILE A 28 -2.36 21.11 9.39
C ILE A 28 -3.60 20.57 10.09
N LEU A 29 -4.78 21.00 9.63
CA LEU A 29 -6.05 20.56 10.23
C LEU A 29 -6.48 19.18 9.77
N SER A 30 -6.09 18.79 8.56
CA SER A 30 -6.42 17.49 8.00
C SER A 30 -5.22 16.96 7.23
N SER A 31 -4.69 15.82 7.65
CA SER A 31 -3.59 15.14 6.97
C SER A 31 -3.73 13.65 7.17
N MET A 32 -3.47 12.89 6.12
CA MET A 32 -3.40 11.43 6.18
C MET A 32 -2.12 10.94 6.87
N CYS A 33 -1.09 11.79 6.98
CA CYS A 33 0.17 11.47 7.62
C CYS A 33 0.24 12.07 9.03
N THR A 34 1.06 11.47 9.87
CA THR A 34 1.38 11.94 11.23
C THR A 34 2.85 12.33 11.32
N PRO A 35 3.24 13.18 12.28
CA PRO A 35 4.66 13.36 12.56
C PRO A 35 5.26 12.02 12.99
N PRO A 36 6.47 11.68 12.51
CA PRO A 36 7.10 10.43 12.90
C PRO A 36 7.44 10.42 14.39
N HIS A 37 7.27 9.26 15.03
CA HIS A 37 7.70 9.07 16.42
C HIS A 37 9.22 9.18 16.52
N PRO A 38 9.78 9.82 17.58
CA PRO A 38 11.23 10.00 17.71
C PRO A 38 12.05 8.70 17.64
N VAL A 39 11.49 7.58 18.10
CA VAL A 39 12.11 6.24 17.96
C VAL A 39 12.23 5.84 16.50
N ALA A 40 11.19 6.08 15.69
CA ALA A 40 11.23 5.78 14.25
C ALA A 40 12.30 6.61 13.53
N VAL A 41 12.42 7.90 13.89
CA VAL A 41 13.48 8.77 13.33
C VAL A 41 14.88 8.22 13.66
N ARG A 42 15.11 7.82 14.91
CA ARG A 42 16.41 7.25 15.32
C ARG A 42 16.72 5.93 14.62
N ALA A 43 15.69 5.06 14.47
CA ALA A 43 15.86 3.81 13.73
C ALA A 43 16.19 4.09 12.25
N HIS A 44 15.49 5.02 11.60
CA HIS A 44 15.77 5.41 10.22
C HIS A 44 17.23 5.90 10.04
N MET A 45 17.73 6.71 10.98
CA MET A 45 19.12 7.19 10.93
C MET A 45 20.15 6.07 11.03
N ILE A 46 19.87 4.96 11.71
CA ILE A 46 20.75 3.79 11.81
C ILE A 46 20.85 3.06 10.48
N PHE A 47 19.75 3.04 9.69
CA PHE A 47 19.65 2.28 8.45
C PHE A 47 19.67 3.17 7.19
N ILE A 48 20.01 4.45 7.30
CA ILE A 48 19.93 5.43 6.21
C ILE A 48 20.80 5.06 4.99
N GLU A 49 21.84 4.26 5.17
CA GLU A 49 22.74 3.79 4.11
C GLU A 49 22.28 2.46 3.50
N THR A 50 21.29 1.80 4.08
CA THR A 50 20.85 0.47 3.61
C THR A 50 19.73 0.58 2.59
N ASN A 51 19.57 -0.47 1.78
CA ASN A 51 18.48 -0.59 0.84
C ASN A 51 18.23 -2.07 0.48
N LEU A 52 17.09 -2.37 -0.13
CA LEU A 52 16.74 -3.73 -0.55
C LEU A 52 16.70 -3.90 -2.08
N GLY A 53 17.43 -3.05 -2.82
CA GLY A 53 17.66 -3.24 -4.25
C GLY A 53 18.42 -4.54 -4.55
N ASP A 54 19.34 -4.93 -3.65
CA ASP A 54 19.93 -6.27 -3.59
C ASP A 54 19.95 -6.76 -2.14
N PRO A 55 18.97 -7.57 -1.71
CA PRO A 55 18.79 -7.96 -0.31
C PRO A 55 19.96 -8.77 0.26
N GLY A 56 20.77 -9.44 -0.58
CA GLY A 56 21.94 -10.17 -0.13
C GLY A 56 23.09 -9.29 0.32
N LEU A 57 23.10 -8.01 -0.06
CA LEU A 57 24.07 -7.03 0.43
C LEU A 57 23.70 -6.51 1.84
N PHE A 58 22.41 -6.56 2.19
CA PHE A 58 21.87 -6.04 3.45
C PHE A 58 21.02 -7.07 4.19
N PRO A 59 21.57 -8.22 4.59
CA PRO A 59 20.78 -9.33 5.17
C PRO A 59 20.06 -8.94 6.48
N GLY A 60 20.64 -8.02 7.26
CA GLY A 60 19.97 -7.51 8.47
C GLY A 60 18.72 -6.68 8.15
N THR A 61 18.78 -5.85 7.11
CA THR A 61 17.62 -5.06 6.63
C THR A 61 16.56 -5.98 6.03
N SER A 62 16.96 -7.01 5.27
CA SER A 62 16.06 -8.03 4.74
C SER A 62 15.32 -8.77 5.86
N ALA A 63 16.03 -9.18 6.91
CA ALA A 63 15.42 -9.84 8.06
C ALA A 63 14.43 -8.92 8.82
N LEU A 64 14.66 -7.61 8.84
CA LEU A 64 13.72 -6.64 9.41
C LEU A 64 12.48 -6.46 8.53
N GLU A 65 12.61 -6.51 7.21
CA GLU A 65 11.45 -6.49 6.31
C GLU A 65 10.59 -7.75 6.52
N ASP A 66 11.20 -8.93 6.60
CA ASP A 66 10.47 -10.18 6.89
C ASP A 66 9.71 -10.09 8.21
N LEU A 67 10.36 -9.56 9.26
CA LEU A 67 9.72 -9.34 10.56
C LEU A 67 8.58 -8.33 10.49
N LEU A 68 8.72 -7.24 9.73
CA LEU A 68 7.66 -6.25 9.51
C LEU A 68 6.43 -6.92 8.87
N VAL A 69 6.64 -7.70 7.81
CA VAL A 69 5.57 -8.43 7.11
C VAL A 69 4.87 -9.40 8.05
N GLU A 70 5.61 -10.19 8.83
CA GLU A 70 5.06 -11.10 9.84
C GLU A 70 4.21 -10.36 10.88
N ARG A 71 4.71 -9.23 11.41
CA ARG A 71 4.00 -8.44 12.44
C ARG A 71 2.73 -7.79 11.89
N LEU A 72 2.78 -7.21 10.71
CA LEU A 72 1.60 -6.66 10.04
C LEU A 72 0.64 -7.78 9.62
N GLY A 73 1.14 -8.90 9.13
CA GLY A 73 0.34 -10.10 8.86
C GLY A 73 -0.39 -10.60 10.11
N THR A 74 0.29 -10.64 11.26
CA THR A 74 -0.31 -10.99 12.55
C THR A 74 -1.42 -9.99 12.94
N LEU A 75 -1.19 -8.70 12.76
CA LEU A 75 -2.20 -7.65 13.01
C LEU A 75 -3.42 -7.81 12.09
N MET A 76 -3.22 -8.27 10.85
CA MET A 76 -4.26 -8.59 9.88
C MET A 76 -4.75 -10.05 9.97
N HIS A 77 -4.49 -10.74 11.06
CA HIS A 77 -4.91 -12.13 11.37
C HIS A 77 -4.42 -13.19 10.37
N ARG A 78 -3.25 -12.94 9.75
CA ARG A 78 -2.57 -13.91 8.88
C ARG A 78 -1.04 -13.77 8.96
N PRO A 79 -0.40 -14.34 9.98
CA PRO A 79 1.06 -14.21 10.17
C PRO A 79 1.91 -14.82 9.05
N ASP A 80 1.33 -15.74 8.27
CA ASP A 80 1.94 -16.39 7.10
C ASP A 80 1.63 -15.67 5.77
N ALA A 81 1.04 -14.47 5.80
CA ALA A 81 0.85 -13.67 4.59
C ALA A 81 2.19 -13.34 3.93
N GLY A 82 2.23 -13.36 2.60
CA GLY A 82 3.34 -12.78 1.86
C GLY A 82 3.28 -11.27 1.86
N GLY A 83 4.43 -10.63 1.61
CA GLY A 83 4.43 -9.16 1.55
C GLY A 83 5.82 -8.59 1.39
N TYR A 84 5.88 -7.27 1.30
CA TYR A 84 7.12 -6.51 1.35
C TYR A 84 6.85 -5.05 1.73
N ALA A 85 7.86 -4.34 2.21
CA ALA A 85 7.79 -2.91 2.48
C ALA A 85 7.73 -2.13 1.16
N THR A 86 6.78 -1.21 1.06
CA THR A 86 6.58 -0.34 -0.11
C THR A 86 6.88 1.12 0.25
N SER A 87 6.96 1.99 -0.75
CA SER A 87 7.07 3.44 -0.52
C SER A 87 5.78 4.07 0.01
N GLY A 88 4.68 3.33 0.07
CA GLY A 88 3.36 3.77 0.52
C GLY A 88 2.22 3.13 -0.25
N GLY A 89 0.98 3.47 0.13
CA GLY A 89 -0.24 2.88 -0.43
C GLY A 89 -0.34 2.96 -1.96
N THR A 90 0.21 4.00 -2.58
CA THR A 90 0.22 4.10 -4.05
C THR A 90 0.98 2.94 -4.69
N GLU A 91 2.19 2.62 -4.23
CA GLU A 91 2.96 1.47 -4.72
C GLU A 91 2.23 0.16 -4.41
N SER A 92 1.73 0.03 -3.17
CA SER A 92 0.98 -1.16 -2.74
C SER A 92 -0.24 -1.41 -3.62
N ASN A 93 -1.04 -0.38 -3.92
CA ASN A 93 -2.24 -0.48 -4.73
C ASN A 93 -1.91 -0.83 -6.20
N ILE A 94 -0.87 -0.19 -6.79
CA ILE A 94 -0.40 -0.53 -8.14
C ILE A 94 0.02 -2.00 -8.21
N GLN A 95 0.80 -2.45 -7.25
CA GLN A 95 1.33 -3.81 -7.23
C GLN A 95 0.22 -4.84 -7.00
N ALA A 96 -0.77 -4.56 -6.14
CA ALA A 96 -1.94 -5.42 -5.94
C ALA A 96 -2.74 -5.60 -7.23
N LEU A 97 -3.02 -4.52 -7.95
CA LEU A 97 -3.73 -4.60 -9.23
C LEU A 97 -2.89 -5.29 -10.32
N ARG A 98 -1.56 -5.13 -10.29
CA ARG A 98 -0.65 -5.85 -11.18
C ARG A 98 -0.70 -7.36 -10.93
N ILE A 99 -0.73 -7.80 -9.67
CA ILE A 99 -0.93 -9.21 -9.29
C ILE A 99 -2.27 -9.69 -9.84
N ALA A 100 -3.37 -9.00 -9.53
CA ALA A 100 -4.71 -9.38 -9.96
C ALA A 100 -4.81 -9.56 -11.48
N LYS A 101 -4.28 -8.61 -12.26
CA LYS A 101 -4.24 -8.69 -13.72
C LYS A 101 -3.43 -9.88 -14.23
N LYS A 102 -2.30 -10.21 -13.58
CA LYS A 102 -1.44 -11.33 -13.96
C LYS A 102 -2.07 -12.69 -13.63
N LEU A 103 -2.79 -12.77 -12.53
CA LEU A 103 -3.47 -13.99 -12.10
C LEU A 103 -4.70 -14.33 -12.98
N LYS A 104 -5.38 -13.31 -13.50
CA LYS A 104 -6.56 -13.49 -14.38
C LYS A 104 -6.32 -12.80 -15.73
N PRO A 105 -5.61 -13.47 -16.66
CA PRO A 105 -5.36 -12.91 -17.99
C PRO A 105 -6.64 -12.92 -18.83
N VAL A 106 -7.18 -11.73 -19.10
CA VAL A 106 -8.37 -11.51 -19.94
C VAL A 106 -8.08 -10.40 -20.96
N ASN A 107 -8.87 -10.35 -22.06
CA ASN A 107 -8.60 -9.42 -23.17
C ASN A 107 -8.87 -7.95 -22.83
N SER A 108 -9.90 -7.69 -22.02
CA SER A 108 -10.33 -6.33 -21.65
C SER A 108 -10.50 -6.23 -20.15
N PRO A 109 -9.38 -6.28 -19.38
CA PRO A 109 -9.43 -6.32 -17.93
C PRO A 109 -10.04 -5.04 -17.35
N ASN A 110 -10.88 -5.20 -16.33
CA ASN A 110 -11.43 -4.09 -15.58
C ASN A 110 -11.28 -4.30 -14.07
N VAL A 111 -11.34 -3.19 -13.33
CA VAL A 111 -11.31 -3.12 -11.88
C VAL A 111 -12.54 -2.38 -11.41
N VAL A 112 -13.29 -2.95 -10.48
CA VAL A 112 -14.44 -2.33 -9.82
C VAL A 112 -13.99 -1.71 -8.51
N MET A 113 -14.20 -0.40 -8.32
CA MET A 113 -13.69 0.35 -7.17
C MET A 113 -14.67 1.45 -6.73
N PRO A 114 -14.68 1.85 -5.44
CA PRO A 114 -15.56 2.93 -4.97
C PRO A 114 -15.14 4.29 -5.52
N ALA A 115 -16.11 5.21 -5.66
CA ALA A 115 -15.84 6.60 -6.04
C ALA A 115 -14.94 7.35 -5.04
N SER A 116 -14.93 6.90 -3.77
CA SER A 116 -14.01 7.37 -2.72
C SER A 116 -12.63 6.70 -2.74
N GLY A 117 -12.36 5.83 -3.72
CA GLY A 117 -11.06 5.17 -3.87
C GLY A 117 -9.95 6.19 -4.13
N HIS A 118 -8.80 5.98 -3.49
CA HIS A 118 -7.66 6.87 -3.68
C HIS A 118 -7.25 6.95 -5.16
N PHE A 119 -6.83 8.13 -5.62
CA PHE A 119 -6.44 8.37 -7.03
C PHE A 119 -5.30 7.47 -7.54
N SER A 120 -4.60 6.77 -6.65
CA SER A 120 -3.61 5.75 -7.03
C SER A 120 -4.22 4.62 -7.87
N PHE A 121 -5.49 4.29 -7.68
CA PHE A 121 -6.19 3.29 -8.48
C PHE A 121 -6.39 3.74 -9.92
N THR A 122 -6.77 5.01 -10.14
CA THR A 122 -6.86 5.58 -11.49
C THR A 122 -5.50 5.56 -12.18
N LYS A 123 -4.42 5.92 -11.46
CA LYS A 123 -3.05 5.82 -11.99
C LYS A 123 -2.66 4.37 -12.29
N ALA A 124 -2.99 3.43 -11.40
CA ALA A 124 -2.70 2.01 -11.60
C ALA A 124 -3.42 1.47 -12.84
N CYS A 125 -4.70 1.82 -13.02
CA CYS A 125 -5.49 1.40 -14.17
C CYS A 125 -4.90 1.94 -15.49
N ASP A 126 -4.52 3.23 -15.53
CA ASP A 126 -3.83 3.83 -16.67
C ASP A 126 -2.51 3.12 -16.98
N MET A 127 -1.62 2.97 -15.99
CA MET A 127 -0.31 2.33 -16.15
C MET A 127 -0.42 0.85 -16.58
N LEU A 128 -1.43 0.14 -16.12
CA LEU A 128 -1.61 -1.28 -16.37
C LEU A 128 -2.48 -1.56 -17.61
N GLY A 129 -3.09 -0.54 -18.24
CA GLY A 129 -4.03 -0.73 -19.33
C GLY A 129 -5.25 -1.54 -18.88
N VAL A 130 -5.89 -1.11 -17.80
CA VAL A 130 -7.07 -1.74 -17.19
C VAL A 130 -8.19 -0.71 -17.14
N GLU A 131 -9.43 -1.09 -17.47
CA GLU A 131 -10.59 -0.23 -17.33
C GLU A 131 -10.93 -0.02 -15.86
N ALA A 132 -11.13 1.24 -15.44
CA ALA A 132 -11.61 1.59 -14.11
C ALA A 132 -13.14 1.72 -14.12
N ARG A 133 -13.84 0.89 -13.35
CA ARG A 133 -15.29 0.94 -13.15
C ARG A 133 -15.59 1.50 -11.77
N THR A 134 -16.04 2.74 -11.73
CA THR A 134 -16.29 3.47 -10.49
C THR A 134 -17.71 3.23 -10.00
N VAL A 135 -17.83 2.77 -8.76
CA VAL A 135 -19.09 2.52 -8.06
C VAL A 135 -19.49 3.76 -7.27
N PRO A 136 -20.72 4.26 -7.41
CA PRO A 136 -21.27 5.32 -6.56
C PRO A 136 -21.26 4.92 -5.07
N LEU A 137 -21.29 5.93 -4.21
CA LEU A 137 -21.38 5.74 -2.76
C LEU A 137 -22.83 5.64 -2.30
N ASP A 138 -23.06 4.96 -1.18
CA ASP A 138 -24.32 4.95 -0.46
C ASP A 138 -24.51 6.28 0.34
N PRO A 139 -25.65 6.50 0.98
CA PRO A 139 -25.87 7.70 1.80
C PRO A 139 -24.93 7.86 2.99
N GLU A 140 -24.27 6.78 3.43
CA GLU A 140 -23.25 6.79 4.47
C GLU A 140 -21.82 6.95 3.92
N PHE A 141 -21.67 7.33 2.65
CA PHE A 141 -20.40 7.54 1.96
C PHE A 141 -19.50 6.29 1.87
N ARG A 142 -20.10 5.11 1.80
CA ARG A 142 -19.43 3.83 1.56
C ARG A 142 -19.76 3.33 0.15
N MET A 143 -18.97 2.38 -0.35
CA MET A 143 -19.25 1.73 -1.64
C MET A 143 -20.65 1.11 -1.65
N ASN A 144 -21.47 1.44 -2.64
CA ASN A 144 -22.76 0.79 -2.86
C ASN A 144 -22.53 -0.62 -3.42
N VAL A 145 -22.83 -1.64 -2.59
CA VAL A 145 -22.49 -3.03 -2.91
C VAL A 145 -23.33 -3.58 -4.07
N GLU A 146 -24.61 -3.24 -4.12
CA GLU A 146 -25.51 -3.68 -5.17
C GLU A 146 -25.03 -3.17 -6.54
N MET A 147 -24.67 -1.90 -6.62
CA MET A 147 -24.13 -1.31 -7.84
C MET A 147 -22.73 -1.86 -8.17
N ALA A 148 -21.93 -2.24 -7.17
CA ALA A 148 -20.67 -2.90 -7.40
C ALA A 148 -20.86 -4.26 -8.08
N GLU A 149 -21.82 -5.04 -7.61
CA GLU A 149 -22.14 -6.35 -8.17
C GLU A 149 -22.62 -6.27 -9.63
N ASP A 150 -23.42 -5.25 -9.97
CA ASP A 150 -23.90 -4.98 -11.34
C ASP A 150 -22.76 -4.62 -12.31
N LEU A 151 -21.66 -4.03 -11.82
CA LEU A 151 -20.52 -3.64 -12.63
C LEU A 151 -19.48 -4.78 -12.83
N ILE A 152 -19.66 -5.90 -12.16
CA ILE A 152 -18.77 -7.06 -12.26
C ILE A 152 -19.14 -7.90 -13.47
N ASP A 153 -18.15 -8.23 -14.31
CA ASP A 153 -18.30 -9.14 -15.44
C ASP A 153 -17.15 -10.17 -15.52
N ALA A 154 -17.14 -10.98 -16.58
CA ALA A 154 -16.11 -12.00 -16.78
C ALA A 154 -14.68 -11.44 -16.92
N ASN A 155 -14.54 -10.16 -17.29
CA ASN A 155 -13.27 -9.47 -17.46
C ASN A 155 -12.83 -8.74 -16.18
N THR A 156 -13.61 -8.74 -15.11
CA THR A 156 -13.25 -8.12 -13.84
C THR A 156 -12.11 -8.91 -13.20
N VAL A 157 -10.96 -8.27 -13.07
CA VAL A 157 -9.76 -8.87 -12.48
C VAL A 157 -9.61 -8.56 -11.01
N ALA A 158 -10.13 -7.40 -10.56
CA ALA A 158 -10.10 -7.02 -9.16
C ALA A 158 -11.34 -6.24 -8.73
N LEU A 159 -11.68 -6.42 -7.45
CA LEU A 159 -12.60 -5.61 -6.68
C LEU A 159 -11.78 -4.88 -5.61
N VAL A 160 -12.06 -3.60 -5.38
CA VAL A 160 -11.36 -2.77 -4.39
C VAL A 160 -12.34 -2.33 -3.33
N GLY A 161 -11.98 -2.51 -2.07
CA GLY A 161 -12.66 -1.89 -0.94
C GLY A 161 -11.69 -1.06 -0.11
N VAL A 162 -12.16 -0.02 0.55
CA VAL A 162 -11.32 0.93 1.30
C VAL A 162 -11.65 0.88 2.79
N VAL A 163 -10.60 0.91 3.62
CA VAL A 163 -10.72 0.99 5.07
C VAL A 163 -10.11 2.31 5.53
N GLY A 164 -10.98 3.29 5.77
CA GLY A 164 -10.61 4.67 6.02
C GLY A 164 -10.40 5.47 4.73
N THR A 165 -11.51 5.81 4.06
CA THR A 165 -11.46 6.63 2.84
C THR A 165 -10.84 7.99 3.12
N THR A 166 -10.06 8.51 2.17
CA THR A 166 -9.31 9.78 2.33
C THR A 166 -10.23 10.97 2.65
N GLU A 167 -11.39 11.02 2.04
CA GLU A 167 -12.29 12.17 2.14
C GLU A 167 -13.25 12.06 3.33
N TYR A 168 -13.71 10.85 3.66
CA TYR A 168 -14.79 10.64 4.62
C TYR A 168 -14.39 9.81 5.84
N GLY A 169 -13.23 9.14 5.81
CA GLY A 169 -12.79 8.24 6.89
C GLY A 169 -13.64 6.97 7.02
N MET A 170 -14.48 6.66 6.02
CA MET A 170 -15.43 5.56 6.07
C MET A 170 -14.77 4.22 5.76
N ILE A 171 -15.39 3.15 6.23
CA ILE A 171 -14.99 1.77 5.96
C ILE A 171 -16.05 1.17 5.04
N ASP A 172 -15.64 0.74 3.86
CA ASP A 172 -16.50 0.03 2.92
C ASP A 172 -17.00 -1.30 3.51
N PRO A 173 -18.10 -1.86 3.02
CA PRO A 173 -18.68 -3.11 3.53
C PRO A 173 -17.86 -4.34 3.08
N ILE A 174 -16.59 -4.43 3.54
CA ILE A 174 -15.59 -5.41 3.11
C ILE A 174 -16.09 -6.86 3.25
N ALA A 175 -16.89 -7.15 4.28
CA ALA A 175 -17.46 -8.50 4.47
C ALA A 175 -18.33 -8.91 3.26
N ARG A 176 -19.18 -8.00 2.77
CA ARG A 176 -20.02 -8.26 1.58
C ARG A 176 -19.18 -8.33 0.31
N LEU A 177 -18.20 -7.44 0.16
CA LEU A 177 -17.26 -7.49 -0.97
C LEU A 177 -16.47 -8.80 -0.98
N SER A 178 -16.13 -9.34 0.19
CA SER A 178 -15.45 -10.64 0.32
C SER A 178 -16.31 -11.81 -0.14
N GLU A 179 -17.61 -11.80 0.16
CA GLU A 179 -18.56 -12.82 -0.33
C GLU A 179 -18.65 -12.77 -1.86
N ILE A 180 -18.85 -11.57 -2.43
CA ILE A 180 -18.90 -11.38 -3.89
C ILE A 180 -17.59 -11.83 -4.55
N ALA A 181 -16.44 -11.48 -3.97
CA ALA A 181 -15.15 -11.86 -4.51
C ALA A 181 -14.96 -13.38 -4.58
N LEU A 182 -15.41 -14.12 -3.55
CA LEU A 182 -15.41 -15.59 -3.54
C LEU A 182 -16.36 -16.16 -4.60
N ASP A 183 -17.60 -15.68 -4.64
CA ASP A 183 -18.63 -16.21 -5.55
C ASP A 183 -18.28 -15.97 -7.03
N ARG A 184 -17.55 -14.90 -7.33
CA ARG A 184 -17.18 -14.50 -8.70
C ARG A 184 -15.73 -14.85 -9.07
N ASP A 185 -14.95 -15.45 -8.17
CA ASP A 185 -13.52 -15.72 -8.33
C ASP A 185 -12.74 -14.47 -8.79
N ILE A 186 -12.84 -13.40 -7.98
CA ILE A 186 -12.23 -12.10 -8.23
C ILE A 186 -11.23 -11.78 -7.11
N PHE A 187 -10.11 -11.17 -7.47
CA PHE A 187 -9.12 -10.68 -6.51
C PHE A 187 -9.69 -9.48 -5.73
N LEU A 188 -9.89 -9.60 -4.42
CA LEU A 188 -10.29 -8.49 -3.56
C LEU A 188 -9.06 -7.85 -2.92
N HIS A 189 -8.81 -6.62 -3.31
CA HIS A 189 -7.82 -5.76 -2.66
C HIS A 189 -8.48 -4.83 -1.65
N VAL A 190 -7.95 -4.80 -0.43
CA VAL A 190 -8.38 -3.88 0.63
C VAL A 190 -7.35 -2.78 0.81
N ASP A 191 -7.69 -1.57 0.40
CA ASP A 191 -6.88 -0.39 0.69
C ASP A 191 -7.11 0.05 2.14
N ALA A 192 -6.26 -0.43 3.03
CA ALA A 192 -6.21 -0.04 4.42
C ALA A 192 -4.98 0.84 4.72
N ALA A 193 -4.46 1.55 3.71
CA ALA A 193 -3.30 2.43 3.87
C ALA A 193 -3.49 3.42 5.03
N PHE A 194 -4.68 3.97 5.20
CA PHE A 194 -5.01 4.81 6.35
C PHE A 194 -5.53 3.98 7.53
N GLY A 195 -6.58 3.20 7.33
CA GLY A 195 -7.32 2.54 8.41
C GLY A 195 -6.63 1.30 8.98
N GLY A 196 -5.65 0.71 8.29
CA GLY A 196 -4.99 -0.53 8.73
C GLY A 196 -4.28 -0.43 10.10
N MET A 197 -3.83 0.77 10.47
CA MET A 197 -3.23 1.04 11.78
C MET A 197 -4.23 1.65 12.80
N VAL A 198 -5.53 1.68 12.47
CA VAL A 198 -6.59 2.23 13.33
C VAL A 198 -7.69 1.21 13.56
N ALA A 199 -8.23 0.63 12.49
CA ALA A 199 -9.40 -0.24 12.54
C ALA A 199 -9.23 -1.49 13.45
N PRO A 200 -8.05 -2.12 13.56
CA PRO A 200 -7.84 -3.22 14.50
C PRO A 200 -8.03 -2.85 15.98
N PHE A 201 -7.94 -1.57 16.31
CA PHE A 201 -7.99 -1.06 17.68
C PHE A 201 -9.31 -0.35 18.02
N LEU A 202 -10.30 -0.41 17.15
CA LEU A 202 -11.63 0.15 17.42
C LEU A 202 -12.35 -0.68 18.50
N ASP A 203 -13.11 -0.04 19.37
CA ASP A 203 -13.90 -0.69 20.43
C ASP A 203 -14.93 -1.69 19.86
N ARG A 204 -15.39 -1.45 18.64
CA ARG A 204 -16.24 -2.35 17.89
C ARG A 204 -15.48 -2.83 16.65
N PRO A 205 -14.91 -4.04 16.70
CA PRO A 205 -14.17 -4.59 15.56
C PRO A 205 -15.03 -4.70 14.31
N ILE A 206 -14.56 -4.10 13.22
CA ILE A 206 -15.17 -4.23 11.90
C ILE A 206 -14.29 -5.22 11.13
N PRO A 207 -14.82 -6.38 10.65
CA PRO A 207 -14.02 -7.30 9.87
C PRO A 207 -13.69 -6.70 8.50
N PHE A 208 -12.39 -6.61 8.20
CA PHE A 208 -11.90 -6.09 6.92
C PHE A 208 -10.65 -6.81 6.41
N ASP A 209 -10.04 -7.60 7.26
CA ASP A 209 -8.73 -8.22 7.07
C ASP A 209 -8.82 -9.69 6.60
N PHE A 210 -7.74 -10.43 6.72
CA PHE A 210 -7.66 -11.82 6.28
C PHE A 210 -8.54 -12.81 7.07
N ARG A 211 -9.29 -12.38 8.09
CA ARG A 211 -10.39 -13.18 8.65
C ARG A 211 -11.52 -13.39 7.62
N LEU A 212 -11.65 -12.46 6.68
CA LEU A 212 -12.59 -12.60 5.57
C LEU A 212 -11.93 -13.39 4.44
N PRO A 213 -12.45 -14.57 4.08
CA PRO A 213 -11.75 -15.50 3.18
C PRO A 213 -11.56 -14.96 1.76
N GLY A 214 -12.43 -14.05 1.28
CA GLY A 214 -12.32 -13.44 -0.05
C GLY A 214 -11.27 -12.32 -0.15
N VAL A 215 -10.75 -11.80 0.97
CA VAL A 215 -9.69 -10.78 0.92
C VAL A 215 -8.39 -11.39 0.41
N SER A 216 -7.90 -10.91 -0.73
CA SER A 216 -6.70 -11.42 -1.41
C SER A 216 -5.44 -10.64 -1.02
N SER A 217 -5.55 -9.31 -0.84
CA SER A 217 -4.43 -8.46 -0.44
C SER A 217 -4.88 -7.25 0.36
N ILE A 218 -3.96 -6.69 1.14
CA ILE A 218 -4.18 -5.51 1.99
C ILE A 218 -2.99 -4.57 1.85
N SER A 219 -3.24 -3.27 1.63
CA SER A 219 -2.22 -2.23 1.79
C SER A 219 -2.32 -1.58 3.18
N VAL A 220 -1.18 -1.35 3.82
CA VAL A 220 -1.07 -0.68 5.13
C VAL A 220 0.07 0.31 5.10
N ASP A 221 -0.15 1.55 5.56
CA ASP A 221 0.90 2.57 5.58
C ASP A 221 1.32 2.93 7.02
N PRO A 222 2.40 2.34 7.54
CA PRO A 222 2.96 2.72 8.83
C PRO A 222 3.31 4.22 8.94
N HIS A 223 3.66 4.88 7.83
CA HIS A 223 3.95 6.33 7.84
C HIS A 223 2.69 7.22 8.01
N LYS A 224 1.49 6.64 7.93
CA LYS A 224 0.25 7.34 8.27
C LYS A 224 0.00 7.20 9.78
N MET A 225 -0.99 6.43 10.20
CA MET A 225 -1.35 6.31 11.62
C MET A 225 -0.38 5.46 12.46
N GLY A 226 0.58 4.77 11.84
CA GLY A 226 1.65 4.06 12.53
C GLY A 226 2.83 4.93 12.97
N MET A 227 2.80 6.25 12.67
CA MET A 227 3.82 7.24 13.07
C MET A 227 5.26 6.86 12.66
N SER A 228 5.42 6.13 11.56
CA SER A 228 6.73 5.85 10.97
C SER A 228 7.24 7.06 10.17
N THR A 229 8.52 7.03 9.80
CA THR A 229 9.08 7.99 8.83
C THR A 229 8.53 7.71 7.43
N ILE A 230 8.43 8.74 6.60
CA ILE A 230 8.10 8.62 5.17
C ILE A 230 9.41 8.39 4.40
N PRO A 231 9.42 7.46 3.43
CA PRO A 231 8.33 6.59 2.95
C PRO A 231 8.26 5.27 3.72
N ALA A 232 7.08 4.82 4.10
CA ALA A 232 6.87 3.51 4.73
C ALA A 232 5.43 3.00 4.50
N GLY A 233 5.26 2.10 3.57
CA GLY A 233 4.05 1.32 3.32
C GLY A 233 4.35 -0.16 3.40
N CYS A 234 3.31 -0.99 3.28
CA CYS A 234 3.43 -2.43 3.15
C CYS A 234 2.28 -2.96 2.30
N LEU A 235 2.58 -3.89 1.42
CA LEU A 235 1.61 -4.73 0.73
C LEU A 235 1.65 -6.12 1.36
N LEU A 236 0.50 -6.60 1.84
CA LEU A 236 0.29 -7.98 2.27
C LEU A 236 -0.57 -8.72 1.25
N VAL A 237 -0.22 -9.97 0.97
CA VAL A 237 -0.96 -10.86 0.06
C VAL A 237 -1.25 -12.16 0.78
N ARG A 238 -2.52 -12.61 0.72
CA ARG A 238 -2.97 -13.84 1.40
C ARG A 238 -2.12 -15.06 1.09
N ASN A 239 -1.81 -15.27 -0.19
CA ASN A 239 -1.05 -16.41 -0.67
C ASN A 239 0.30 -15.93 -1.20
N PRO A 240 1.41 -16.13 -0.48
CA PRO A 240 2.74 -15.66 -0.88
C PRO A 240 3.16 -16.06 -2.29
N GLU A 241 2.74 -17.27 -2.72
CA GLU A 241 3.05 -17.81 -4.05
C GLU A 241 2.53 -16.93 -5.21
N GLN A 242 1.51 -16.10 -4.96
CA GLN A 242 0.96 -15.21 -5.98
C GLN A 242 1.97 -14.14 -6.44
N PHE A 243 2.99 -13.82 -5.65
CA PHE A 243 4.07 -12.95 -6.09
C PHE A 243 4.87 -13.54 -7.26
N SER A 244 4.91 -14.87 -7.41
CA SER A 244 5.65 -15.53 -8.49
C SER A 244 5.20 -15.11 -9.88
N CYS A 245 3.94 -14.67 -10.06
CA CYS A 245 3.45 -14.17 -11.35
C CYS A 245 4.14 -12.86 -11.78
N LEU A 246 4.83 -12.19 -10.87
CA LEU A 246 5.56 -10.93 -11.10
C LEU A 246 7.07 -11.14 -11.31
N ASN A 247 7.57 -12.35 -11.18
CA ASN A 247 9.00 -12.65 -11.24
C ASN A 247 9.66 -12.08 -12.51
N VAL A 248 10.80 -11.41 -12.29
CA VAL A 248 11.72 -10.94 -13.33
C VAL A 248 13.09 -11.54 -13.01
N ASP A 249 13.77 -12.07 -14.04
CA ASP A 249 15.11 -12.61 -13.87
C ASP A 249 16.13 -11.48 -13.63
N THR A 250 16.96 -11.66 -12.60
CA THR A 250 17.96 -10.66 -12.15
C THR A 250 19.37 -11.29 -12.11
N PRO A 251 20.01 -11.45 -13.26
CA PRO A 251 21.26 -12.24 -13.37
C PRO A 251 22.47 -11.64 -12.63
N TYR A 252 22.41 -10.36 -12.27
CA TYR A 252 23.51 -9.63 -11.61
C TYR A 252 23.27 -9.36 -10.11
N LEU A 253 22.07 -9.71 -9.56
CA LEU A 253 21.80 -9.58 -8.13
C LEU A 253 22.11 -10.87 -7.38
N THR A 254 22.23 -10.78 -6.06
CA THR A 254 22.37 -11.95 -5.17
C THR A 254 21.14 -12.86 -5.22
N VAL A 255 19.94 -12.28 -5.45
CA VAL A 255 18.71 -13.02 -5.74
C VAL A 255 18.55 -13.18 -7.25
N LYS A 256 18.16 -14.38 -7.68
CA LYS A 256 18.03 -14.68 -9.12
C LYS A 256 16.73 -14.19 -9.75
N ARG A 257 15.74 -13.85 -8.94
CA ARG A 257 14.43 -13.37 -9.38
C ARG A 257 13.93 -12.32 -8.41
N GLU A 258 13.34 -11.28 -8.96
CA GLU A 258 12.67 -10.24 -8.20
C GLU A 258 11.21 -10.16 -8.59
N CYS A 259 10.30 -10.00 -7.61
CA CYS A 259 8.85 -9.85 -7.80
C CYS A 259 8.30 -8.54 -7.23
N THR A 260 9.15 -7.72 -6.60
CA THR A 260 8.76 -6.45 -5.97
C THR A 260 9.08 -5.25 -6.88
N LEU A 261 8.81 -4.05 -6.38
CA LEU A 261 9.28 -2.79 -6.98
C LEU A 261 10.42 -2.15 -6.14
N ALA A 262 11.04 -2.93 -5.24
CA ALA A 262 12.07 -2.42 -4.34
C ALA A 262 13.23 -1.71 -5.06
N GLY A 263 13.69 -2.26 -6.20
CA GLY A 263 14.74 -1.66 -7.02
C GLY A 263 14.35 -0.38 -7.76
N THR A 264 13.06 -0.02 -7.79
CA THR A 264 12.55 1.19 -8.50
C THR A 264 12.25 2.35 -7.56
N ARG A 265 12.23 2.13 -6.25
CA ARG A 265 11.96 3.17 -5.26
C ARG A 265 13.26 3.81 -4.74
N PRO A 266 13.23 5.08 -4.35
CA PRO A 266 14.36 5.70 -3.66
C PRO A 266 14.64 4.97 -2.33
N GLY A 267 15.89 4.99 -1.93
CA GLY A 267 16.46 4.23 -0.81
C GLY A 267 15.71 4.24 0.50
N ALA A 268 16.36 3.99 1.58
CA ALA A 268 15.88 3.53 2.87
C ALA A 268 14.54 4.00 3.35
#